data_3b8b433122afb8d8b1e7acaae8645bf3
#
_entry.id   3b8b433122afb8d8b1e7acaae8645bf3
#
_cell.length_a   1.000
_cell.length_b   1.000
_cell.length_c   1.000
_cell.angle_alpha   90.00
_cell.angle_beta   90.00
_cell.angle_gamma   90.00
#
_symmetry.space_group_name_H-M   'P 1'
#
loop_
_entity.id
_entity.type
_entity.pdbx_description
1 polymer ?
#
loop_
_entity_poly.entity_id
_entity_poly.type
_entity_poly.pdbx_seq_one_letter_code
_entity_poly.pdbx_strand_id
1 'polypeptide(L)'
;MRAAVYSSLGDSSVLDVVDRDVPEPHWGEVRVRLAVAGVNPTDWKFRAGATASELPFPEIVPGQDGAGVVDAVGNGVSGVSVGDRVWVLLAQHDHPIGTAAEYTVVPADQAVRLPGSASYDVGASLGVPAMTAHRALTVGEGGPTRLKPEALDDRIVLVTGGAGAVGHAAIQLAVWAGATVVTTVSNDEKAALARAAGAHHVVNYQTGDAAAEIREIAPDGVDTVVDVAIISNVDLATRVLKPRGTVAAYANTGGTEVTLPVRDLMRLNARLQFILLYTVGEEAALAAIEDLTAAVTDGALEVGEEHGLPLLRFPLEETAAAHDAVENGAVGKVLIDVADLED
;
A
#
# COMPACT_ATOMS: atom_id res chain seq x y z
N MET A 1 -4.82 -27.79 -1.59
CA MET A 1 -5.15 -26.39 -1.95
C MET A 1 -4.56 -26.02 -3.29
N ARG A 2 -5.23 -25.15 -4.04
CA ARG A 2 -4.64 -24.52 -5.22
C ARG A 2 -3.80 -23.33 -4.83
N ALA A 3 -2.66 -23.13 -5.48
CA ALA A 3 -1.76 -22.02 -5.25
C ALA A 3 -1.03 -21.64 -6.54
N ALA A 4 -0.87 -20.36 -6.80
CA ALA A 4 0.05 -19.88 -7.81
C ALA A 4 1.48 -19.96 -7.24
N VAL A 5 2.40 -20.56 -8.00
CA VAL A 5 3.78 -20.78 -7.55
C VAL A 5 4.78 -20.40 -8.63
N TYR A 6 6.02 -20.08 -8.22
CA TYR A 6 7.17 -19.98 -9.10
C TYR A 6 8.43 -20.51 -8.41
N SER A 7 9.34 -21.12 -9.21
CA SER A 7 10.60 -21.73 -8.74
C SER A 7 11.84 -21.12 -9.42
N SER A 8 11.64 -20.06 -10.19
CA SER A 8 12.71 -19.28 -10.82
C SER A 8 12.29 -17.82 -10.97
N LEU A 9 13.27 -16.91 -10.93
CA LEU A 9 13.03 -15.51 -11.29
C LEU A 9 12.76 -15.40 -12.79
N GLY A 10 11.90 -14.48 -13.19
CA GLY A 10 11.56 -14.26 -14.60
C GLY A 10 10.35 -13.36 -14.79
N ASP A 11 9.83 -13.32 -16.02
CA ASP A 11 8.56 -12.68 -16.36
C ASP A 11 7.36 -13.47 -15.80
N SER A 12 6.13 -13.03 -16.05
CA SER A 12 4.92 -13.65 -15.47
C SER A 12 4.72 -15.11 -15.89
N SER A 13 5.36 -15.56 -16.97
CA SER A 13 5.25 -16.94 -17.46
C SER A 13 5.89 -17.99 -16.53
N VAL A 14 6.66 -17.57 -15.51
CA VAL A 14 7.18 -18.49 -14.48
C VAL A 14 6.14 -18.88 -13.42
N LEU A 15 4.95 -18.24 -13.44
CA LEU A 15 3.86 -18.51 -12.52
C LEU A 15 2.98 -19.65 -13.05
N ASP A 16 2.85 -20.70 -12.25
CA ASP A 16 1.95 -21.83 -12.51
C ASP A 16 0.98 -22.01 -11.35
N VAL A 17 -0.28 -22.36 -11.64
CA VAL A 17 -1.25 -22.73 -10.60
C VAL A 17 -1.25 -24.24 -10.43
N VAL A 18 -0.98 -24.69 -9.22
CA VAL A 18 -0.76 -26.09 -8.90
C VAL A 18 -1.52 -26.50 -7.64
N ASP A 19 -1.71 -27.83 -7.47
CA ASP A 19 -2.20 -28.39 -6.22
C ASP A 19 -1.05 -28.59 -5.23
N ARG A 20 -1.30 -28.20 -3.98
CA ARG A 20 -0.38 -28.37 -2.84
C ARG A 20 -1.15 -28.88 -1.62
N ASP A 21 -0.45 -29.48 -0.69
CA ASP A 21 -1.01 -29.79 0.63
C ASP A 21 -1.40 -28.47 1.33
N VAL A 22 -2.47 -28.54 2.13
CA VAL A 22 -2.86 -27.39 2.96
C VAL A 22 -1.83 -27.24 4.08
N PRO A 23 -1.18 -26.06 4.23
CA PRO A 23 -0.16 -25.88 5.26
C PRO A 23 -0.77 -25.90 6.67
N GLU A 24 -0.01 -26.42 7.64
CA GLU A 24 -0.43 -26.43 9.04
C GLU A 24 0.27 -25.29 9.81
N PRO A 25 -0.45 -24.51 10.63
CA PRO A 25 0.14 -23.44 11.41
C PRO A 25 1.00 -23.99 12.56
N HIS A 26 2.23 -23.49 12.71
CA HIS A 26 3.13 -23.80 13.80
C HIS A 26 2.84 -22.96 15.06
N TRP A 27 3.75 -22.99 16.02
CA TRP A 27 3.65 -22.19 17.24
C TRP A 27 3.65 -20.68 16.89
N GLY A 28 2.62 -19.96 17.35
CA GLY A 28 2.48 -18.51 17.13
C GLY A 28 1.88 -18.14 15.79
N GLU A 29 1.52 -19.10 14.93
CA GLU A 29 0.99 -18.88 13.60
C GLU A 29 -0.52 -19.17 13.51
N VAL A 30 -1.15 -18.58 12.52
CA VAL A 30 -2.53 -18.86 12.13
C VAL A 30 -2.59 -19.22 10.67
N ARG A 31 -3.53 -20.10 10.29
CA ARG A 31 -3.88 -20.36 8.90
C ARG A 31 -5.12 -19.56 8.54
N VAL A 32 -5.04 -18.87 7.42
CA VAL A 32 -6.14 -18.08 6.88
C VAL A 32 -6.60 -18.71 5.57
N ARG A 33 -7.90 -19.03 5.47
CA ARG A 33 -8.56 -19.33 4.21
C ARG A 33 -8.87 -18.01 3.53
N LEU A 34 -8.26 -17.77 2.37
CA LEU A 34 -8.33 -16.49 1.68
C LEU A 34 -9.60 -16.40 0.81
N ALA A 35 -10.25 -15.26 0.87
CA ALA A 35 -11.29 -14.84 -0.08
C ALA A 35 -10.64 -14.10 -1.25
N VAL A 36 -9.80 -13.11 -0.94
CA VAL A 36 -9.20 -12.19 -1.88
C VAL A 36 -7.72 -11.98 -1.55
N ALA A 37 -6.85 -11.98 -2.56
CA ALA A 37 -5.46 -11.57 -2.45
C ALA A 37 -5.21 -10.27 -3.21
N GLY A 38 -4.39 -9.37 -2.64
CA GLY A 38 -4.03 -8.10 -3.24
C GLY A 38 -2.66 -8.16 -3.93
N VAL A 39 -2.58 -7.77 -5.20
CA VAL A 39 -1.30 -7.72 -5.92
C VAL A 39 -0.71 -6.31 -5.85
N ASN A 40 0.59 -6.24 -5.59
CA ASN A 40 1.36 -5.00 -5.44
C ASN A 40 2.59 -4.96 -6.36
N PRO A 41 3.15 -3.77 -6.64
CA PRO A 41 4.41 -3.67 -7.39
C PRO A 41 5.57 -4.47 -6.79
N THR A 42 5.60 -4.67 -5.48
CA THR A 42 6.62 -5.47 -4.81
C THR A 42 6.60 -6.93 -5.24
N ASP A 43 5.42 -7.50 -5.48
CA ASP A 43 5.24 -8.91 -5.82
C ASP A 43 5.87 -9.24 -7.20
N TRP A 44 5.55 -8.44 -8.23
CA TRP A 44 6.13 -8.65 -9.54
C TRP A 44 7.61 -8.28 -9.60
N LYS A 45 8.05 -7.22 -8.89
CA LYS A 45 9.47 -6.82 -8.83
C LYS A 45 10.33 -7.91 -8.22
N PHE A 46 9.85 -8.56 -7.17
CA PHE A 46 10.55 -9.69 -6.55
C PHE A 46 10.61 -10.88 -7.50
N ARG A 47 9.48 -11.30 -8.07
CA ARG A 47 9.39 -12.37 -9.07
C ARG A 47 10.31 -12.12 -10.27
N ALA A 48 10.33 -10.88 -10.79
CA ALA A 48 11.16 -10.51 -11.94
C ALA A 48 12.67 -10.38 -11.63
N GLY A 49 13.10 -10.54 -10.38
CA GLY A 49 14.48 -10.38 -9.98
C GLY A 49 14.97 -8.92 -9.87
N ALA A 50 14.02 -7.95 -9.84
CA ALA A 50 14.40 -6.54 -9.71
C ALA A 50 14.91 -6.17 -8.30
N THR A 51 14.55 -6.98 -7.28
CA THR A 51 14.93 -6.76 -5.88
C THR A 51 15.73 -7.91 -5.27
N ALA A 52 15.87 -9.04 -5.98
CA ALA A 52 16.62 -10.21 -5.55
C ALA A 52 17.33 -10.85 -6.76
N SER A 53 18.52 -11.36 -6.57
CA SER A 53 19.28 -12.07 -7.61
C SER A 53 19.04 -13.59 -7.61
N GLU A 54 18.44 -14.12 -6.55
CA GLU A 54 18.11 -15.55 -6.38
C GLU A 54 16.90 -15.69 -5.47
N LEU A 55 16.21 -16.82 -5.55
CA LEU A 55 15.08 -17.13 -4.67
C LEU A 55 15.60 -17.58 -3.30
N PRO A 56 15.03 -17.08 -2.19
CA PRO A 56 15.37 -17.52 -0.83
C PRO A 56 14.79 -18.91 -0.49
N PHE A 57 13.81 -19.38 -1.26
CA PHE A 57 13.15 -20.68 -1.11
C PHE A 57 13.09 -21.43 -2.45
N PRO A 58 13.04 -22.77 -2.45
CA PRO A 58 12.96 -23.54 -3.69
C PRO A 58 11.72 -23.25 -4.55
N GLU A 59 10.64 -22.84 -3.92
CA GLU A 59 9.37 -22.47 -4.54
C GLU A 59 8.71 -21.39 -3.68
N ILE A 60 8.02 -20.46 -4.32
CA ILE A 60 7.34 -19.33 -3.66
C ILE A 60 5.91 -19.22 -4.19
N VAL A 61 4.97 -19.05 -3.27
CA VAL A 61 3.63 -18.51 -3.52
C VAL A 61 3.72 -16.98 -3.37
N PRO A 62 3.45 -16.17 -4.41
CA PRO A 62 3.53 -14.72 -4.29
C PRO A 62 2.38 -14.12 -3.48
N GLY A 63 2.53 -12.84 -3.14
CA GLY A 63 1.49 -12.00 -2.53
C GLY A 63 1.75 -11.68 -1.07
N GLN A 64 1.72 -10.37 -0.78
CA GLN A 64 1.94 -9.83 0.56
C GLN A 64 0.63 -9.60 1.30
N ASP A 65 -0.44 -9.24 0.57
CA ASP A 65 -1.71 -8.76 1.09
C ASP A 65 -2.84 -9.73 0.76
N GLY A 66 -3.78 -9.88 1.67
CA GLY A 66 -4.99 -10.66 1.45
C GLY A 66 -6.01 -10.45 2.56
N ALA A 67 -7.19 -11.02 2.37
CA ALA A 67 -8.23 -11.06 3.39
C ALA A 67 -9.02 -12.37 3.30
N GLY A 68 -9.51 -12.82 4.44
CA GLY A 68 -10.23 -14.08 4.54
C GLY A 68 -10.64 -14.40 5.97
N VAL A 69 -10.74 -15.69 6.26
CA VAL A 69 -11.18 -16.20 7.55
C VAL A 69 -10.12 -17.13 8.14
N VAL A 70 -9.82 -16.94 9.41
CA VAL A 70 -8.95 -17.87 10.16
C VAL A 70 -9.63 -19.22 10.25
N ASP A 71 -9.02 -20.28 9.74
CA ASP A 71 -9.57 -21.64 9.79
C ASP A 71 -8.79 -22.60 10.68
N ALA A 72 -7.56 -22.25 11.06
CA ALA A 72 -6.76 -23.01 12.04
C ALA A 72 -5.83 -22.04 12.82
N VAL A 73 -5.56 -22.43 14.07
CA VAL A 73 -4.75 -21.64 15.00
C VAL A 73 -3.69 -22.54 15.62
N GLY A 74 -2.42 -22.16 15.51
CA GLY A 74 -1.31 -22.88 16.13
C GLY A 74 -1.24 -22.65 17.64
N ASN A 75 -0.42 -23.46 18.31
CA ASN A 75 -0.22 -23.31 19.74
C ASN A 75 0.40 -21.95 20.10
N GLY A 76 0.04 -21.39 21.25
CA GLY A 76 0.62 -20.13 21.76
C GLY A 76 -0.01 -18.87 21.18
N VAL A 77 -0.93 -18.97 20.22
CA VAL A 77 -1.66 -17.83 19.66
C VAL A 77 -2.68 -17.30 20.65
N SER A 78 -2.81 -15.99 20.74
CA SER A 78 -3.84 -15.27 21.47
C SER A 78 -4.33 -14.08 20.63
N GLY A 79 -5.55 -13.61 20.92
CA GLY A 79 -6.11 -12.44 20.25
C GLY A 79 -6.83 -12.73 18.91
N VAL A 80 -6.58 -13.87 18.28
CA VAL A 80 -7.22 -14.31 17.04
C VAL A 80 -7.76 -15.74 17.22
N SER A 81 -8.91 -16.04 16.63
CA SER A 81 -9.61 -17.34 16.77
C SER A 81 -10.15 -17.83 15.44
N VAL A 82 -10.37 -19.14 15.34
CA VAL A 82 -11.06 -19.75 14.19
C VAL A 82 -12.43 -19.07 13.99
N GLY A 83 -12.70 -18.67 12.75
CA GLY A 83 -13.91 -17.95 12.36
C GLY A 83 -13.74 -16.42 12.33
N ASP A 84 -12.64 -15.87 12.85
CA ASP A 84 -12.37 -14.44 12.74
C ASP A 84 -12.12 -14.04 11.29
N ARG A 85 -12.79 -13.00 10.81
CA ARG A 85 -12.47 -12.32 9.55
C ARG A 85 -11.21 -11.48 9.76
N VAL A 86 -10.23 -11.64 8.88
CA VAL A 86 -8.93 -10.97 9.00
C VAL A 86 -8.45 -10.41 7.66
N TRP A 87 -7.66 -9.36 7.72
CA TRP A 87 -6.76 -9.00 6.65
C TRP A 87 -5.34 -9.43 7.01
N VAL A 88 -4.58 -9.79 5.98
CA VAL A 88 -3.22 -10.35 6.11
C VAL A 88 -2.24 -9.37 5.51
N LEU A 89 -1.11 -9.19 6.18
CA LEU A 89 -0.02 -8.32 5.73
C LEU A 89 1.31 -9.07 5.70
N LEU A 90 2.15 -8.71 4.74
CA LEU A 90 3.52 -9.22 4.60
C LEU A 90 3.64 -10.76 4.58
N ALA A 91 2.61 -11.46 4.07
CA ALA A 91 2.53 -12.93 4.12
C ALA A 91 3.74 -13.62 3.47
N GLN A 92 4.26 -13.08 2.36
CA GLN A 92 5.40 -13.67 1.64
C GLN A 92 6.74 -13.09 2.09
N HIS A 93 6.77 -12.12 3.03
CA HIS A 93 8.02 -11.54 3.51
C HIS A 93 8.78 -12.55 4.39
N ASP A 94 9.99 -12.94 3.97
CA ASP A 94 10.82 -13.98 4.62
C ASP A 94 10.12 -15.34 4.79
N HIS A 95 9.08 -15.58 3.99
CA HIS A 95 8.27 -16.80 4.02
C HIS A 95 7.96 -17.29 2.60
N PRO A 96 7.89 -18.63 2.34
CA PRO A 96 7.63 -19.15 1.01
C PRO A 96 6.15 -19.08 0.58
N ILE A 97 5.20 -18.90 1.51
CA ILE A 97 3.76 -18.96 1.23
C ILE A 97 3.14 -17.57 1.41
N GLY A 98 2.81 -16.93 0.30
CA GLY A 98 2.06 -15.69 0.24
C GLY A 98 0.55 -15.89 0.10
N THR A 99 -0.13 -14.89 -0.46
CA THR A 99 -1.60 -14.84 -0.51
C THR A 99 -2.22 -15.29 -1.84
N ALA A 100 -1.44 -15.55 -2.89
CA ALA A 100 -1.99 -16.09 -4.15
C ALA A 100 -2.27 -17.61 -4.05
N ALA A 101 -3.02 -18.03 -3.04
CA ALA A 101 -3.38 -19.41 -2.73
C ALA A 101 -4.68 -19.47 -1.93
N GLU A 102 -5.34 -20.63 -1.90
CA GLU A 102 -6.57 -20.83 -1.10
C GLU A 102 -6.32 -20.69 0.42
N TYR A 103 -5.10 -20.97 0.87
CA TYR A 103 -4.68 -20.84 2.27
C TYR A 103 -3.29 -20.24 2.36
N THR A 104 -3.09 -19.39 3.35
CA THR A 104 -1.77 -18.94 3.79
C THR A 104 -1.58 -19.19 5.28
N VAL A 105 -0.33 -19.28 5.72
CA VAL A 105 0.03 -19.37 7.15
C VAL A 105 0.93 -18.18 7.45
N VAL A 106 0.58 -17.43 8.49
CA VAL A 106 1.32 -16.22 8.91
C VAL A 106 1.45 -16.19 10.44
N PRO A 107 2.44 -15.50 10.99
CA PRO A 107 2.44 -15.08 12.40
C PRO A 107 1.10 -14.43 12.79
N ALA A 108 0.62 -14.70 13.99
CA ALA A 108 -0.71 -14.24 14.41
C ALA A 108 -0.87 -12.71 14.42
N ASP A 109 0.20 -11.95 14.57
CA ASP A 109 0.23 -10.50 14.52
C ASP A 109 0.17 -9.93 13.08
N GLN A 110 0.36 -10.78 12.07
CA GLN A 110 0.15 -10.45 10.65
C GLN A 110 -1.27 -10.80 10.15
N ALA A 111 -2.11 -11.38 10.98
CA ALA A 111 -3.52 -11.66 10.71
C ALA A 111 -4.39 -10.74 11.59
N VAL A 112 -4.68 -9.57 11.07
CA VAL A 112 -5.39 -8.50 11.80
C VAL A 112 -6.89 -8.62 11.60
N ARG A 113 -7.67 -8.54 12.68
CA ARG A 113 -9.15 -8.59 12.57
C ARG A 113 -9.68 -7.50 11.64
N LEU A 114 -10.46 -7.93 10.67
CA LEU A 114 -11.17 -7.04 9.77
C LEU A 114 -12.44 -6.53 10.47
N PRO A 115 -12.66 -5.20 10.58
CA PRO A 115 -13.91 -4.67 11.12
C PRO A 115 -15.13 -5.24 10.39
N GLY A 116 -16.21 -5.53 11.11
CA GLY A 116 -17.37 -6.24 10.56
C GLY A 116 -18.10 -5.51 9.43
N SER A 117 -17.89 -4.19 9.28
CA SER A 117 -18.43 -3.39 8.18
C SER A 117 -17.59 -3.45 6.90
N ALA A 118 -16.35 -3.92 6.97
CA ALA A 118 -15.43 -3.92 5.83
C ALA A 118 -15.55 -5.20 4.99
N SER A 119 -15.47 -5.05 3.66
CA SER A 119 -15.39 -6.16 2.72
C SER A 119 -13.98 -6.79 2.70
N TYR A 120 -13.86 -8.01 2.17
CA TYR A 120 -12.55 -8.61 1.94
C TYR A 120 -11.71 -7.83 0.92
N ASP A 121 -12.33 -7.07 0.01
CA ASP A 121 -11.65 -6.19 -0.94
C ASP A 121 -10.93 -5.03 -0.22
N VAL A 122 -11.58 -4.41 0.75
CA VAL A 122 -10.95 -3.43 1.65
C VAL A 122 -9.78 -4.10 2.36
N GLY A 123 -9.99 -5.25 2.99
CA GLY A 123 -8.94 -5.99 3.70
C GLY A 123 -7.71 -6.29 2.84
N ALA A 124 -7.90 -6.81 1.62
CA ALA A 124 -6.82 -7.11 0.66
C ALA A 124 -6.13 -5.86 0.07
N SER A 125 -6.62 -4.67 0.42
CA SER A 125 -6.05 -3.38 -0.01
C SER A 125 -5.35 -2.61 1.12
N LEU A 126 -5.37 -3.13 2.37
CA LEU A 126 -4.78 -2.44 3.54
C LEU A 126 -3.27 -2.64 3.67
N GLY A 127 -2.75 -3.85 3.47
CA GLY A 127 -1.39 -4.23 3.81
C GLY A 127 -0.32 -3.28 3.23
N VAL A 128 0.29 -3.62 2.13
CA VAL A 128 1.37 -2.80 1.55
C VAL A 128 0.92 -1.36 1.25
N PRO A 129 -0.24 -1.09 0.60
CA PRO A 129 -0.59 0.28 0.24
C PRO A 129 -0.91 1.18 1.43
N ALA A 130 -1.82 0.78 2.30
CA ALA A 130 -2.30 1.65 3.38
C ALA A 130 -1.26 1.80 4.49
N MET A 131 -0.51 0.75 4.83
CA MET A 131 0.60 0.85 5.79
C MET A 131 1.73 1.76 5.29
N THR A 132 2.05 1.72 3.99
CA THR A 132 3.00 2.63 3.37
C THR A 132 2.50 4.07 3.44
N ALA A 133 1.22 4.31 3.14
CA ALA A 133 0.59 5.61 3.23
C ALA A 133 0.59 6.15 4.68
N HIS A 134 0.23 5.31 5.66
CA HIS A 134 0.29 5.66 7.07
C HIS A 134 1.70 6.10 7.48
N ARG A 135 2.71 5.29 7.12
CA ARG A 135 4.11 5.64 7.43
C ARG A 135 4.53 6.96 6.79
N ALA A 136 4.14 7.22 5.55
CA ALA A 136 4.46 8.47 4.86
C ALA A 136 3.85 9.71 5.56
N LEU A 137 2.67 9.57 6.15
CA LEU A 137 1.98 10.64 6.87
C LEU A 137 2.51 10.85 8.32
N THR A 138 3.24 9.88 8.88
CA THR A 138 3.70 9.88 10.28
C THR A 138 5.21 10.10 10.47
N VAL A 139 5.95 10.45 9.40
CA VAL A 139 7.40 10.70 9.47
C VAL A 139 7.78 12.18 9.52
N GLY A 140 6.80 13.08 9.50
CA GLY A 140 7.03 14.52 9.49
C GLY A 140 7.66 15.04 10.78
N GLU A 141 8.56 16.03 10.66
CA GLU A 141 9.13 16.69 11.85
C GLU A 141 8.04 17.44 12.64
N GLY A 142 7.91 17.11 13.91
CA GLY A 142 6.86 17.70 14.77
C GLY A 142 5.44 17.30 14.35
N GLY A 143 5.31 16.32 13.45
CA GLY A 143 4.05 15.70 13.09
C GLY A 143 3.65 14.56 14.04
N PRO A 144 2.46 13.99 13.85
CA PRO A 144 2.01 12.87 14.66
C PRO A 144 2.80 11.59 14.31
N THR A 145 2.97 10.71 15.30
CA THR A 145 3.43 9.33 15.10
C THR A 145 2.27 8.34 14.95
N ARG A 146 1.04 8.80 15.20
CA ARG A 146 -0.23 8.07 15.13
C ARG A 146 -1.25 8.89 14.35
N LEU A 147 -2.09 8.25 13.54
CA LEU A 147 -3.20 8.89 12.86
C LEU A 147 -4.51 8.65 13.60
N LYS A 148 -5.31 9.68 13.68
CA LYS A 148 -6.68 9.70 14.21
C LYS A 148 -7.34 10.98 13.70
N PRO A 149 -8.65 11.15 13.83
CA PRO A 149 -9.29 12.43 13.55
C PRO A 149 -8.53 13.61 14.21
N GLU A 150 -8.40 14.70 13.47
CA GLU A 150 -7.70 15.93 13.88
C GLU A 150 -6.17 15.83 14.06
N ALA A 151 -5.55 14.66 13.83
CA ALA A 151 -4.09 14.51 14.02
C ALA A 151 -3.25 15.32 13.02
N LEU A 152 -3.82 15.68 11.87
CA LEU A 152 -3.19 16.48 10.82
C LEU A 152 -3.93 17.81 10.57
N ASP A 153 -4.69 18.31 11.55
CA ASP A 153 -5.33 19.62 11.44
C ASP A 153 -4.30 20.71 11.10
N ASP A 154 -4.71 21.66 10.29
CA ASP A 154 -3.87 22.76 9.78
C ASP A 154 -2.64 22.32 8.95
N ARG A 155 -2.54 21.03 8.57
CA ARG A 155 -1.49 20.54 7.68
C ARG A 155 -1.98 20.48 6.22
N ILE A 156 -1.06 20.78 5.31
CA ILE A 156 -1.28 20.60 3.88
C ILE A 156 -0.40 19.45 3.42
N VAL A 157 -1.03 18.39 2.89
CA VAL A 157 -0.35 17.19 2.39
C VAL A 157 -0.45 17.17 0.87
N LEU A 158 0.69 17.07 0.19
CA LEU A 158 0.76 16.80 -1.23
C LEU A 158 0.94 15.29 -1.45
N VAL A 159 0.05 14.67 -2.20
CA VAL A 159 0.15 13.27 -2.61
C VAL A 159 0.45 13.20 -4.10
N THR A 160 1.62 12.70 -4.50
CA THR A 160 1.91 12.48 -5.91
C THR A 160 1.35 11.14 -6.37
N GLY A 161 0.69 11.11 -7.53
CA GLY A 161 0.08 9.89 -8.05
C GLY A 161 -1.16 9.43 -7.27
N GLY A 162 -2.08 10.34 -6.97
CA GLY A 162 -3.26 10.11 -6.13
C GLY A 162 -4.25 9.04 -6.59
N ALA A 163 -4.18 8.60 -7.86
CA ALA A 163 -5.01 7.51 -8.40
C ALA A 163 -4.37 6.11 -8.27
N GLY A 164 -3.17 5.99 -7.67
CA GLY A 164 -2.55 4.71 -7.35
C GLY A 164 -2.96 4.23 -5.95
N ALA A 165 -2.81 2.94 -5.64
CA ALA A 165 -3.29 2.36 -4.39
C ALA A 165 -2.71 3.03 -3.12
N VAL A 166 -1.41 3.31 -3.08
CA VAL A 166 -0.78 4.05 -1.96
C VAL A 166 -1.25 5.51 -1.92
N GLY A 167 -1.31 6.17 -3.10
CA GLY A 167 -1.78 7.57 -3.19
C GLY A 167 -3.23 7.72 -2.74
N HIS A 168 -4.09 6.81 -3.15
CA HIS A 168 -5.48 6.73 -2.72
C HIS A 168 -5.60 6.59 -1.19
N ALA A 169 -4.92 5.59 -0.60
CA ALA A 169 -4.92 5.39 0.84
C ALA A 169 -4.35 6.63 1.59
N ALA A 170 -3.31 7.27 1.04
CA ALA A 170 -2.75 8.48 1.62
C ALA A 170 -3.73 9.67 1.59
N ILE A 171 -4.51 9.82 0.51
CA ILE A 171 -5.57 10.83 0.43
C ILE A 171 -6.62 10.57 1.51
N GLN A 172 -7.18 9.36 1.55
CA GLN A 172 -8.24 9.02 2.52
C GLN A 172 -7.76 9.17 3.96
N LEU A 173 -6.60 8.65 4.31
CA LEU A 173 -6.02 8.77 5.67
C LEU A 173 -5.73 10.22 6.05
N ALA A 174 -5.17 11.01 5.13
CA ALA A 174 -4.88 12.41 5.40
C ALA A 174 -6.15 13.24 5.60
N VAL A 175 -7.20 12.99 4.80
CA VAL A 175 -8.52 13.61 4.96
C VAL A 175 -9.16 13.22 6.28
N TRP A 176 -9.16 11.92 6.63
CA TRP A 176 -9.66 11.43 7.91
C TRP A 176 -8.95 12.06 9.11
N ALA A 177 -7.65 12.29 8.98
CA ALA A 177 -6.83 12.93 10.01
C ALA A 177 -6.91 14.47 10.02
N GLY A 178 -7.74 15.10 9.17
CA GLY A 178 -8.01 16.55 9.18
C GLY A 178 -7.12 17.39 8.26
N ALA A 179 -6.24 16.79 7.45
CA ALA A 179 -5.38 17.55 6.54
C ALA A 179 -6.12 18.13 5.33
N THR A 180 -5.62 19.26 4.81
CA THR A 180 -5.94 19.68 3.45
C THR A 180 -5.06 18.89 2.47
N VAL A 181 -5.70 18.15 1.56
CA VAL A 181 -5.01 17.29 0.60
C VAL A 181 -4.97 17.89 -0.79
N VAL A 182 -3.77 18.07 -1.32
CA VAL A 182 -3.47 18.37 -2.71
C VAL A 182 -2.92 17.12 -3.37
N THR A 183 -3.32 16.80 -4.58
CA THR A 183 -2.74 15.65 -5.29
C THR A 183 -2.39 15.99 -6.72
N THR A 184 -1.41 15.28 -7.29
CA THR A 184 -1.03 15.40 -8.69
C THR A 184 -1.42 14.16 -9.48
N VAL A 185 -1.91 14.37 -10.69
CA VAL A 185 -2.35 13.33 -11.63
C VAL A 185 -1.91 13.66 -13.06
N SER A 186 -1.99 12.68 -13.98
CA SER A 186 -1.55 12.84 -15.38
C SER A 186 -2.67 13.10 -16.38
N ASN A 187 -3.95 12.93 -16.00
CA ASN A 187 -5.11 13.11 -16.87
C ASN A 187 -6.41 13.29 -16.07
N ASP A 188 -7.50 13.58 -16.78
CA ASP A 188 -8.81 13.87 -16.18
C ASP A 188 -9.48 12.63 -15.54
N GLU A 189 -9.26 11.43 -16.08
CA GLU A 189 -9.77 10.17 -15.49
C GLU A 189 -9.18 9.97 -14.10
N LYS A 190 -7.85 10.07 -13.97
CA LYS A 190 -7.16 10.00 -12.67
C LYS A 190 -7.54 11.14 -11.74
N ALA A 191 -7.87 12.31 -12.30
CA ALA A 191 -8.36 13.44 -11.51
C ALA A 191 -9.74 13.16 -10.91
N ALA A 192 -10.62 12.49 -11.64
CA ALA A 192 -11.93 12.06 -11.12
C ALA A 192 -11.77 11.07 -9.97
N LEU A 193 -10.91 10.06 -10.13
CA LEU A 193 -10.60 9.07 -9.08
C LEU A 193 -10.02 9.73 -7.82
N ALA A 194 -9.06 10.64 -7.99
CA ALA A 194 -8.46 11.32 -6.85
C ALA A 194 -9.47 12.20 -6.07
N ARG A 195 -10.43 12.83 -6.78
CA ARG A 195 -11.55 13.56 -6.13
C ARG A 195 -12.49 12.61 -5.40
N ALA A 196 -12.82 11.46 -6.00
CA ALA A 196 -13.65 10.43 -5.37
C ALA A 196 -12.99 9.87 -4.10
N ALA A 197 -11.65 9.79 -4.07
CA ALA A 197 -10.87 9.45 -2.86
C ALA A 197 -10.91 10.54 -1.77
N GLY A 198 -11.40 11.74 -2.07
CA GLY A 198 -11.52 12.85 -1.11
C GLY A 198 -10.45 13.93 -1.24
N ALA A 199 -9.62 13.95 -2.29
CA ALA A 199 -8.64 15.01 -2.48
C ALA A 199 -9.33 16.38 -2.64
N HIS A 200 -8.92 17.37 -1.83
CA HIS A 200 -9.48 18.72 -1.86
C HIS A 200 -9.09 19.48 -3.13
N HIS A 201 -7.85 19.30 -3.57
CA HIS A 201 -7.31 19.93 -4.77
C HIS A 201 -6.58 18.91 -5.63
N VAL A 202 -6.81 18.98 -6.95
CA VAL A 202 -6.21 18.07 -7.93
C VAL A 202 -5.51 18.89 -9.01
N VAL A 203 -4.22 18.68 -9.17
CA VAL A 203 -3.36 19.36 -10.15
C VAL A 203 -2.93 18.37 -11.23
N ASN A 204 -3.20 18.69 -12.49
CA ASN A 204 -2.73 17.90 -13.62
C ASN A 204 -1.35 18.38 -14.07
N TYR A 205 -0.30 17.63 -13.72
CA TYR A 205 1.08 18.01 -14.02
C TYR A 205 1.45 17.97 -15.51
N GLN A 206 0.58 17.48 -16.37
CA GLN A 206 0.79 17.45 -17.83
C GLN A 206 0.36 18.75 -18.51
N THR A 207 -0.47 19.58 -17.89
CA THR A 207 -1.14 20.71 -18.54
C THR A 207 -0.60 22.10 -18.14
N GLY A 208 0.32 22.18 -17.15
CA GLY A 208 0.81 23.46 -16.65
C GLY A 208 2.05 23.36 -15.76
N ASP A 209 2.36 24.44 -15.05
CA ASP A 209 3.38 24.44 -13.99
C ASP A 209 2.72 24.00 -12.67
N ALA A 210 2.79 22.69 -12.40
CA ALA A 210 2.21 22.09 -11.22
C ALA A 210 2.71 22.74 -9.91
N ALA A 211 3.98 23.19 -9.87
CA ALA A 211 4.50 23.84 -8.68
C ALA A 211 3.87 25.23 -8.46
N ALA A 212 3.63 25.99 -9.54
CA ALA A 212 2.94 27.27 -9.46
C ALA A 212 1.50 27.10 -8.98
N GLU A 213 0.75 26.15 -9.55
CA GLU A 213 -0.63 25.83 -9.13
C GLU A 213 -0.70 25.41 -7.67
N ILE A 214 0.21 24.52 -7.21
CA ILE A 214 0.26 24.11 -5.81
C ILE A 214 0.58 25.29 -4.89
N ARG A 215 1.45 26.21 -5.32
CA ARG A 215 1.76 27.42 -4.55
C ARG A 215 0.61 28.42 -4.48
N GLU A 216 -0.29 28.45 -5.44
CA GLU A 216 -1.54 29.22 -5.34
C GLU A 216 -2.46 28.65 -4.27
N ILE A 217 -2.53 27.32 -4.13
CA ILE A 217 -3.31 26.62 -3.10
C ILE A 217 -2.65 26.73 -1.73
N ALA A 218 -1.34 26.56 -1.68
CA ALA A 218 -0.50 26.55 -0.47
C ALA A 218 0.62 27.61 -0.57
N PRO A 219 0.35 28.90 -0.35
CA PRO A 219 1.34 29.98 -0.53
C PRO A 219 2.60 29.81 0.31
N ASP A 220 2.45 29.30 1.54
CA ASP A 220 3.56 29.02 2.46
C ASP A 220 4.23 27.67 2.18
N GLY A 221 3.65 26.84 1.31
CA GLY A 221 4.07 25.49 0.96
C GLY A 221 3.36 24.39 1.71
N VAL A 222 3.67 23.14 1.32
CA VAL A 222 3.07 21.94 1.89
C VAL A 222 3.93 21.39 3.02
N ASP A 223 3.29 20.79 4.02
CA ASP A 223 3.96 20.19 5.19
C ASP A 223 4.66 18.87 4.84
N THR A 224 3.96 18.04 4.08
CA THR A 224 4.41 16.69 3.73
C THR A 224 4.12 16.43 2.25
N VAL A 225 5.10 15.84 1.56
CA VAL A 225 4.93 15.28 0.22
C VAL A 225 5.02 13.76 0.34
N VAL A 226 3.94 13.07 0.05
CA VAL A 226 3.89 11.60 -0.10
C VAL A 226 4.23 11.28 -1.54
N ASP A 227 5.41 10.73 -1.79
CA ASP A 227 5.98 10.69 -3.13
C ASP A 227 6.23 9.28 -3.68
N VAL A 228 5.65 9.01 -4.87
CA VAL A 228 5.81 7.75 -5.61
C VAL A 228 6.99 7.75 -6.58
N ALA A 229 7.54 8.94 -6.94
CA ALA A 229 8.51 9.07 -8.01
C ALA A 229 9.53 10.19 -7.73
N ILE A 230 10.21 10.13 -6.60
CA ILE A 230 11.15 11.19 -6.14
C ILE A 230 12.19 11.56 -7.20
N ILE A 231 12.59 10.62 -8.04
CA ILE A 231 13.57 10.83 -9.11
C ILE A 231 13.06 11.89 -10.11
N SER A 232 11.78 11.84 -10.46
CA SER A 232 11.14 12.80 -11.36
C SER A 232 10.57 14.03 -10.63
N ASN A 233 10.24 13.88 -9.34
CA ASN A 233 9.49 14.87 -8.58
C ASN A 233 10.35 15.74 -7.65
N VAL A 234 11.66 15.52 -7.57
CA VAL A 234 12.52 16.27 -6.63
C VAL A 234 12.47 17.78 -6.84
N ASP A 235 12.37 18.24 -8.10
CA ASP A 235 12.21 19.68 -8.42
C ASP A 235 10.86 20.20 -7.92
N LEU A 236 9.77 19.52 -8.27
CA LEU A 236 8.43 19.84 -7.79
C LEU A 236 8.41 19.92 -6.26
N ALA A 237 8.86 18.85 -5.59
CA ALA A 237 8.88 18.77 -4.13
C ALA A 237 9.67 19.92 -3.51
N THR A 238 10.85 20.24 -4.05
CA THR A 238 11.69 21.36 -3.56
C THR A 238 11.01 22.71 -3.71
N ARG A 239 10.28 22.93 -4.81
CA ARG A 239 9.58 24.18 -5.10
C ARG A 239 8.34 24.41 -4.25
N VAL A 240 7.67 23.32 -3.79
CA VAL A 240 6.40 23.43 -3.07
C VAL A 240 6.49 23.19 -1.58
N LEU A 241 7.58 22.57 -1.10
CA LEU A 241 7.77 22.26 0.31
C LEU A 241 7.93 23.54 1.14
N LYS A 242 7.31 23.62 2.31
CA LYS A 242 7.54 24.69 3.26
C LYS A 242 8.82 24.44 4.08
N PRO A 243 9.38 25.46 4.77
CA PRO A 243 10.48 25.25 5.71
C PRO A 243 10.15 24.17 6.74
N ARG A 244 11.08 23.23 6.96
CA ARG A 244 10.96 22.05 7.84
C ARG A 244 9.96 21.00 7.37
N GLY A 245 9.50 21.12 6.12
CA GLY A 245 8.65 20.10 5.51
C GLY A 245 9.38 18.78 5.24
N THR A 246 8.62 17.74 5.00
CA THR A 246 9.13 16.38 4.77
C THR A 246 8.69 15.85 3.42
N VAL A 247 9.63 15.27 2.67
CA VAL A 247 9.34 14.43 1.50
C VAL A 247 9.47 12.97 1.92
N ALA A 248 8.38 12.24 1.88
CA ALA A 248 8.29 10.83 2.23
C ALA A 248 8.21 10.00 0.93
N ALA A 249 9.35 9.50 0.47
CA ALA A 249 9.48 8.76 -0.79
C ALA A 249 9.36 7.25 -0.55
N TYR A 250 8.38 6.60 -1.18
CA TYR A 250 8.11 5.17 -0.98
C TYR A 250 8.35 4.30 -2.22
N ALA A 251 8.67 4.91 -3.36
CA ALA A 251 8.98 4.18 -4.57
C ALA A 251 10.11 4.86 -5.36
N ASN A 252 10.75 4.08 -6.22
CA ASN A 252 11.84 4.51 -7.07
C ASN A 252 11.46 4.54 -8.56
N THR A 253 10.21 4.89 -8.86
CA THR A 253 9.72 5.02 -10.23
C THR A 253 10.60 6.00 -11.01
N GLY A 254 11.16 5.56 -12.13
CA GLY A 254 12.04 6.35 -12.98
C GLY A 254 13.53 6.08 -12.82
N GLY A 255 13.97 5.20 -11.88
CA GLY A 255 15.37 4.82 -11.74
C GLY A 255 15.79 4.44 -10.33
N THR A 256 17.12 4.44 -10.09
CA THR A 256 17.72 4.04 -8.81
C THR A 256 18.48 5.19 -8.14
N GLU A 257 18.71 6.30 -8.83
CA GLU A 257 19.49 7.43 -8.35
C GLU A 257 18.74 8.75 -8.57
N VAL A 258 18.94 9.72 -7.67
CA VAL A 258 18.38 11.06 -7.76
C VAL A 258 19.43 12.12 -7.47
N THR A 259 19.45 13.20 -8.27
CA THR A 259 20.27 14.39 -8.02
C THR A 259 19.50 15.37 -7.14
N LEU A 260 20.07 15.75 -6.00
CA LEU A 260 19.42 16.63 -5.04
C LEU A 260 19.91 18.08 -5.15
N PRO A 261 19.01 19.11 -5.15
CA PRO A 261 19.36 20.52 -5.07
C PRO A 261 19.70 20.88 -3.62
N VAL A 262 20.88 20.45 -3.14
CA VAL A 262 21.29 20.47 -1.72
C VAL A 262 21.12 21.85 -1.09
N ARG A 263 21.53 22.95 -1.80
CA ARG A 263 21.45 24.32 -1.24
C ARG A 263 19.99 24.74 -0.97
N ASP A 264 19.07 24.38 -1.84
CA ASP A 264 17.66 24.74 -1.69
C ASP A 264 17.00 23.91 -0.59
N LEU A 265 17.30 22.62 -0.51
CA LEU A 265 16.87 21.76 0.58
C LEU A 265 17.44 22.21 1.95
N MET A 266 18.69 22.69 1.99
CA MET A 266 19.26 23.29 3.21
C MET A 266 18.52 24.56 3.63
N ARG A 267 18.12 25.43 2.69
CA ARG A 267 17.35 26.66 2.99
C ARG A 267 15.99 26.32 3.60
N LEU A 268 15.40 25.21 3.17
CA LEU A 268 14.13 24.71 3.69
C LEU A 268 14.30 23.93 5.00
N ASN A 269 15.52 23.60 5.45
CA ASN A 269 15.72 22.56 6.47
C ASN A 269 14.86 21.33 6.19
N ALA A 270 14.81 20.93 4.93
CA ALA A 270 13.96 19.84 4.45
C ALA A 270 14.39 18.50 5.00
N ARG A 271 13.41 17.60 5.21
CA ARG A 271 13.64 16.21 5.52
C ARG A 271 13.28 15.35 4.31
N LEU A 272 14.17 14.42 3.95
CA LEU A 272 13.86 13.35 3.00
C LEU A 272 13.85 12.03 3.76
N GLN A 273 12.70 11.38 3.76
CA GLN A 273 12.52 10.07 4.35
C GLN A 273 12.21 9.06 3.27
N PHE A 274 13.09 8.09 3.09
CA PHE A 274 12.82 6.94 2.24
C PHE A 274 12.09 5.87 3.05
N ILE A 275 11.06 5.27 2.45
CA ILE A 275 10.19 4.31 3.10
C ILE A 275 10.25 2.99 2.35
N LEU A 276 10.64 1.95 3.06
CA LEU A 276 10.48 0.56 2.65
C LEU A 276 9.73 -0.16 3.77
N LEU A 277 8.50 -0.57 3.51
CA LEU A 277 7.58 -1.10 4.55
C LEU A 277 8.19 -2.23 5.37
N TYR A 278 8.98 -3.10 4.73
CA TYR A 278 9.63 -4.25 5.37
C TYR A 278 10.66 -3.91 6.46
N THR A 279 11.08 -2.65 6.55
CA THR A 279 12.13 -2.19 7.47
C THR A 279 11.69 -0.98 8.33
N VAL A 280 10.40 -0.71 8.43
CA VAL A 280 9.88 0.45 9.21
C VAL A 280 10.00 0.26 10.72
N GLY A 281 10.20 -0.98 11.19
CA GLY A 281 10.27 -1.34 12.59
C GLY A 281 8.90 -1.66 13.20
N GLU A 282 8.91 -2.50 14.22
CA GLU A 282 7.73 -3.07 14.87
C GLU A 282 6.78 -2.00 15.43
N GLU A 283 7.31 -0.99 16.14
CA GLU A 283 6.50 0.08 16.74
C GLU A 283 5.69 0.83 15.68
N ALA A 284 6.32 1.16 14.54
CA ALA A 284 5.63 1.85 13.45
C ALA A 284 4.62 0.95 12.73
N ALA A 285 4.90 -0.34 12.62
CA ALA A 285 3.99 -1.31 12.03
C ALA A 285 2.75 -1.51 12.90
N LEU A 286 2.91 -1.70 14.22
CA LEU A 286 1.80 -1.84 15.17
C LEU A 286 0.95 -0.56 15.21
N ALA A 287 1.58 0.62 15.23
CA ALA A 287 0.88 1.89 15.15
C ALA A 287 0.01 1.98 13.89
N ALA A 288 0.55 1.58 12.73
CA ALA A 288 -0.19 1.56 11.48
C ALA A 288 -1.38 0.60 11.53
N ILE A 289 -1.20 -0.62 12.03
CA ILE A 289 -2.27 -1.62 12.16
C ILE A 289 -3.45 -1.08 12.98
N GLU A 290 -3.17 -0.48 14.14
CA GLU A 290 -4.20 0.07 15.03
C GLU A 290 -4.93 1.26 14.39
N ASP A 291 -4.19 2.19 13.77
CA ASP A 291 -4.75 3.39 13.17
C ASP A 291 -5.56 3.06 11.90
N LEU A 292 -5.08 2.11 11.07
CA LEU A 292 -5.83 1.62 9.91
C LEU A 292 -7.12 0.91 10.32
N THR A 293 -7.07 0.09 11.38
CA THR A 293 -8.28 -0.55 11.94
C THR A 293 -9.30 0.48 12.39
N ALA A 294 -8.85 1.57 13.03
CA ALA A 294 -9.73 2.67 13.42
C ALA A 294 -10.31 3.40 12.20
N ALA A 295 -9.47 3.73 11.20
CA ALA A 295 -9.91 4.40 9.98
C ALA A 295 -10.94 3.57 9.18
N VAL A 296 -10.74 2.24 9.08
CA VAL A 296 -11.72 1.32 8.47
C VAL A 296 -13.01 1.28 9.27
N THR A 297 -12.93 1.24 10.60
CA THR A 297 -14.11 1.25 11.49
C THR A 297 -14.92 2.52 11.35
N ASP A 298 -14.25 3.65 11.12
CA ASP A 298 -14.89 4.96 10.89
C ASP A 298 -15.41 5.12 9.44
N GLY A 299 -15.20 4.12 8.55
CA GLY A 299 -15.57 4.20 7.13
C GLY A 299 -14.71 5.18 6.33
N ALA A 300 -13.47 5.43 6.77
CA ALA A 300 -12.56 6.36 6.13
C ALA A 300 -11.63 5.70 5.10
N LEU A 301 -11.52 4.39 5.10
CA LEU A 301 -10.77 3.60 4.12
C LEU A 301 -11.73 2.68 3.36
N GLU A 302 -12.04 3.08 2.15
CA GLU A 302 -12.94 2.37 1.23
C GLU A 302 -12.27 2.16 -0.12
N VAL A 303 -12.72 1.16 -0.88
CA VAL A 303 -12.23 0.84 -2.22
C VAL A 303 -13.41 0.74 -3.19
N GLY A 304 -13.12 0.70 -4.47
CA GLY A 304 -14.14 0.75 -5.53
C GLY A 304 -14.01 2.04 -6.35
N GLU A 305 -14.60 2.04 -7.53
CA GLU A 305 -14.55 3.20 -8.44
C GLU A 305 -15.20 4.44 -7.80
N GLU A 306 -16.30 4.25 -7.08
CA GLU A 306 -17.04 5.29 -6.37
C GLU A 306 -16.22 5.93 -5.23
N HIS A 307 -15.24 5.21 -4.70
CA HIS A 307 -14.30 5.67 -3.67
C HIS A 307 -12.92 6.08 -4.26
N GLY A 308 -12.78 6.05 -5.60
CA GLY A 308 -11.57 6.50 -6.29
C GLY A 308 -10.47 5.44 -6.47
N LEU A 309 -10.76 4.17 -6.19
CA LEU A 309 -9.85 3.06 -6.41
C LEU A 309 -10.56 1.90 -7.14
N PRO A 310 -10.63 1.93 -8.47
CA PRO A 310 -11.20 0.83 -9.25
C PRO A 310 -10.54 -0.51 -8.91
N LEU A 311 -11.33 -1.59 -8.88
CA LEU A 311 -10.86 -2.93 -8.60
C LEU A 311 -10.75 -3.74 -9.90
N LEU A 312 -9.54 -4.20 -10.23
CA LEU A 312 -9.29 -5.09 -11.35
C LEU A 312 -9.16 -6.51 -10.82
N ARG A 313 -10.11 -7.37 -11.16
CA ARG A 313 -10.25 -8.71 -10.59
C ARG A 313 -9.79 -9.79 -11.56
N PHE A 314 -9.05 -10.75 -11.05
CA PHE A 314 -8.57 -11.92 -11.77
C PHE A 314 -8.85 -13.17 -10.95
N PRO A 315 -9.27 -14.29 -11.55
CA PRO A 315 -9.33 -15.56 -10.85
C PRO A 315 -7.91 -16.04 -10.49
N LEU A 316 -7.78 -16.93 -9.52
CA LEU A 316 -6.49 -17.48 -9.07
C LEU A 316 -5.70 -18.08 -10.25
N GLU A 317 -6.38 -18.71 -11.21
CA GLU A 317 -5.79 -19.28 -12.42
C GLU A 317 -5.11 -18.24 -13.32
N GLU A 318 -5.47 -16.97 -13.20
CA GLU A 318 -4.95 -15.86 -13.97
C GLU A 318 -3.95 -14.98 -13.16
N THR A 319 -3.32 -15.53 -12.12
CA THR A 319 -2.33 -14.79 -11.31
C THR A 319 -1.21 -14.17 -12.15
N ALA A 320 -0.77 -14.84 -13.22
CA ALA A 320 0.21 -14.29 -14.16
C ALA A 320 -0.31 -12.99 -14.81
N ALA A 321 -1.56 -12.97 -15.29
CA ALA A 321 -2.19 -11.78 -15.88
C ALA A 321 -2.40 -10.67 -14.85
N ALA A 322 -2.71 -11.01 -13.59
CA ALA A 322 -2.80 -10.05 -12.48
C ALA A 322 -1.45 -9.36 -12.21
N HIS A 323 -0.35 -10.12 -12.22
CA HIS A 323 1.00 -9.57 -12.11
C HIS A 323 1.36 -8.66 -13.30
N ASP A 324 1.02 -9.08 -14.53
CA ASP A 324 1.23 -8.28 -15.75
C ASP A 324 0.44 -6.97 -15.69
N ALA A 325 -0.79 -6.97 -15.19
CA ALA A 325 -1.59 -5.77 -15.04
C ALA A 325 -0.90 -4.74 -14.14
N VAL A 326 -0.35 -5.17 -12.98
CA VAL A 326 0.39 -4.28 -12.07
C VAL A 326 1.71 -3.82 -12.69
N GLU A 327 2.44 -4.71 -13.34
CA GLU A 327 3.72 -4.41 -14.01
C GLU A 327 3.53 -3.37 -15.13
N ASN A 328 2.42 -3.44 -15.86
CA ASN A 328 2.05 -2.50 -16.93
C ASN A 328 1.36 -1.22 -16.42
N GLY A 329 1.29 -1.02 -15.09
CA GLY A 329 0.81 0.22 -14.49
C GLY A 329 -0.71 0.39 -14.52
N ALA A 330 -1.46 -0.67 -14.32
CA ALA A 330 -2.91 -0.64 -14.14
C ALA A 330 -3.33 0.43 -13.12
N VAL A 331 -4.39 1.16 -13.43
CA VAL A 331 -4.98 2.18 -12.55
C VAL A 331 -5.98 1.51 -11.62
N GLY A 332 -5.80 1.66 -10.31
CA GLY A 332 -6.63 1.02 -9.31
C GLY A 332 -5.88 -0.05 -8.50
N LYS A 333 -6.62 -0.94 -7.87
CA LYS A 333 -6.07 -2.10 -7.14
C LYS A 333 -6.35 -3.38 -7.91
N VAL A 334 -5.30 -4.16 -8.12
CA VAL A 334 -5.43 -5.51 -8.69
C VAL A 334 -5.66 -6.49 -7.57
N LEU A 335 -6.71 -7.29 -7.72
CA LEU A 335 -7.14 -8.32 -6.79
C LEU A 335 -7.21 -9.67 -7.49
N ILE A 336 -6.90 -10.73 -6.75
CA ILE A 336 -7.09 -12.13 -7.17
C ILE A 336 -8.23 -12.70 -6.35
N ASP A 337 -9.27 -13.19 -7.02
CA ASP A 337 -10.38 -13.94 -6.42
C ASP A 337 -9.91 -15.35 -6.12
N VAL A 338 -9.85 -15.70 -4.85
CA VAL A 338 -9.32 -16.98 -4.38
C VAL A 338 -10.45 -17.96 -4.06
N ALA A 339 -11.37 -17.57 -3.19
CA ALA A 339 -12.52 -18.36 -2.83
C ALA A 339 -13.76 -17.49 -2.59
N ASP A 340 -14.93 -18.05 -2.91
CA ASP A 340 -16.21 -17.46 -2.55
C ASP A 340 -16.47 -17.71 -1.06
N LEU A 341 -16.22 -16.72 -0.24
CA LEU A 341 -16.54 -16.70 1.19
C LEU A 341 -17.61 -15.63 1.39
N GLU A 342 -18.68 -15.99 2.13
CA GLU A 342 -19.70 -15.00 2.49
C GLU A 342 -19.05 -13.87 3.32
N ASP A 343 -19.33 -12.61 2.96
CA ASP A 343 -18.88 -11.39 3.65
C ASP A 343 -19.57 -11.21 5.04
#